data_47af31de562eeec14d980395d466362c
#
_entry.id   47af31de562eeec14d980395d466362c
#
_cell.length_a   1.000
_cell.length_b   1.000
_cell.length_c   1.000
_cell.angle_alpha   90.00
_cell.angle_beta   90.00
_cell.angle_gamma   90.00
#
_symmetry.space_group_name_H-M   'P 1'
#
loop_
_entity.id
_entity.type
_entity.pdbx_description
1 polymer ?
#
loop_
_entity_poly.entity_id
_entity_poly.type
_entity_poly.pdbx_seq_one_letter_code
_entity_poly.pdbx_strand_id
1 'polypeptide(L)'
;MEKKITLPITDEDIKNLKAGDSVLLSGSIITGRDAAHKRLYELIQKGEKLPVDIKGELIYYVGPAPAKPGYAVGPAGPTSSYRMDKYAPSLLDLGLKGMIGKGARNKEVVDAIVRNKGVYLVAIGGAAALIAKSIKSEEILCYEDLGTEAVRRYEVEDFPCIVAIDSDGNNVYETEPPKYRVK
;
A
#
# COMPACT_ATOMS: atom_id res chain seq x y z
N MET A 1 2.36 -2.30 20.07
CA MET A 1 2.92 -0.95 20.25
C MET A 1 2.66 -0.11 19.00
N GLU A 2 2.21 1.10 19.17
CA GLU A 2 1.99 2.00 18.06
C GLU A 2 3.26 2.75 17.69
N LYS A 3 3.61 2.75 16.41
CA LYS A 3 4.80 3.42 15.90
C LYS A 3 4.40 4.50 14.92
N LYS A 4 5.01 5.66 15.04
CA LYS A 4 4.79 6.77 14.08
C LYS A 4 5.93 6.76 13.08
N ILE A 5 5.59 6.74 11.79
CA ILE A 5 6.55 6.72 10.70
C ILE A 5 6.35 7.96 9.85
N THR A 6 7.43 8.72 9.65
CA THR A 6 7.44 9.85 8.73
C THR A 6 7.99 9.39 7.40
N LEU A 7 7.20 9.59 6.34
CA LEU A 7 7.58 9.18 4.99
C LEU A 7 8.50 10.22 4.33
N PRO A 8 9.41 9.84 3.44
CA PRO A 8 9.57 8.49 2.88
C PRO A 8 10.12 7.51 3.91
N ILE A 9 9.64 6.27 3.84
CA ILE A 9 10.06 5.23 4.77
C ILE A 9 11.52 4.86 4.51
N THR A 10 12.31 4.73 5.59
CA THR A 10 13.72 4.37 5.47
C THR A 10 13.92 2.87 5.66
N ASP A 11 15.07 2.37 5.26
CA ASP A 11 15.43 0.97 5.48
C ASP A 11 15.48 0.64 6.97
N GLU A 12 15.92 1.61 7.79
CA GLU A 12 15.92 1.44 9.24
C GLU A 12 14.51 1.36 9.81
N ASP A 13 13.58 2.20 9.33
CA ASP A 13 12.18 2.14 9.73
C ASP A 13 11.63 0.73 9.47
N ILE A 14 11.87 0.21 8.26
CA ILE A 14 11.38 -1.12 7.87
C ILE A 14 11.98 -2.21 8.75
N LYS A 15 13.27 -2.12 9.02
CA LYS A 15 13.97 -3.09 9.87
C LYS A 15 13.36 -3.15 11.27
N ASN A 16 12.89 -2.02 11.78
CA ASN A 16 12.32 -1.92 13.12
C ASN A 16 10.82 -2.23 13.17
N LEU A 17 10.17 -2.39 12.01
CA LEU A 17 8.76 -2.78 11.96
C LEU A 17 8.63 -4.30 12.01
N LYS A 18 7.81 -4.78 12.92
CA LYS A 18 7.56 -6.22 13.09
C LYS A 18 6.10 -6.55 12.85
N ALA A 19 5.85 -7.74 12.30
CA ALA A 19 4.48 -8.20 12.05
C ALA A 19 3.62 -8.04 13.31
N GLY A 20 2.47 -7.41 13.15
CA GLY A 20 1.55 -7.11 14.24
C GLY A 20 1.66 -5.70 14.81
N ASP A 21 2.72 -4.95 14.46
CA ASP A 21 2.87 -3.58 14.94
C ASP A 21 1.81 -2.67 14.36
N SER A 22 1.24 -1.80 15.19
CA SER A 22 0.37 -0.70 14.74
C SER A 22 1.23 0.47 14.29
N VAL A 23 0.87 1.07 13.17
CA VAL A 23 1.65 2.14 12.55
C VAL A 23 0.74 3.32 12.19
N LEU A 24 1.23 4.52 12.42
CA LEU A 24 0.62 5.75 11.91
C LEU A 24 1.60 6.36 10.92
N LEU A 25 1.16 6.47 9.65
CA LEU A 25 1.99 7.01 8.57
C LEU A 25 1.66 8.48 8.34
N SER A 26 2.69 9.31 8.19
CA SER A 26 2.53 10.72 7.82
C SER A 26 3.52 11.05 6.70
N GLY A 27 3.03 11.70 5.65
CA GLY A 27 3.81 12.07 4.48
C GLY A 27 3.11 11.65 3.20
N SER A 28 3.87 11.33 2.17
CA SER A 28 3.33 11.01 0.84
C SER A 28 3.27 9.50 0.58
N ILE A 29 2.13 9.04 0.09
CA ILE A 29 1.98 7.68 -0.47
C ILE A 29 1.40 7.81 -1.87
N ILE A 30 1.57 6.78 -2.70
CA ILE A 30 0.91 6.73 -4.00
C ILE A 30 -0.21 5.71 -3.97
N THR A 31 -1.14 5.82 -4.91
CA THR A 31 -2.28 4.89 -4.99
C THR A 31 -2.26 4.11 -6.28
N GLY A 32 -2.87 2.93 -6.28
CA GLY A 32 -3.05 2.14 -7.49
C GLY A 32 -3.86 0.89 -7.20
N ARG A 33 -4.71 0.53 -8.16
CA ARG A 33 -5.49 -0.71 -8.14
C ARG A 33 -5.19 -1.52 -9.39
N ASP A 34 -6.11 -2.42 -9.73
CA ASP A 34 -5.97 -3.41 -10.79
C ASP A 34 -5.55 -2.81 -12.13
N ALA A 35 -6.28 -1.80 -12.61
CA ALA A 35 -6.03 -1.25 -13.94
C ALA A 35 -4.68 -0.53 -14.03
N ALA A 36 -4.33 0.24 -13.02
CA ALA A 36 -3.03 0.91 -12.97
C ALA A 36 -1.89 -0.10 -12.87
N HIS A 37 -2.04 -1.10 -12.01
CA HIS A 37 -1.02 -2.15 -11.86
C HIS A 37 -0.79 -2.92 -13.16
N LYS A 38 -1.86 -3.23 -13.87
CA LYS A 38 -1.75 -3.92 -15.16
C LYS A 38 -0.92 -3.11 -16.14
N ARG A 39 -1.19 -1.81 -16.25
CA ARG A 39 -0.44 -0.92 -17.14
C ARG A 39 1.02 -0.80 -16.75
N LEU A 40 1.30 -0.63 -15.46
CA LEU A 40 2.68 -0.56 -14.95
C LEU A 40 3.41 -1.86 -15.23
N TYR A 41 2.77 -2.99 -14.96
CA TYR A 41 3.34 -4.31 -15.18
C TYR A 41 3.67 -4.54 -16.66
N GLU A 42 2.77 -4.16 -17.57
CA GLU A 42 3.02 -4.29 -19.01
C GLU A 42 4.24 -3.48 -19.45
N LEU A 43 4.42 -2.26 -18.90
CA LEU A 43 5.60 -1.46 -19.18
C LEU A 43 6.87 -2.11 -18.66
N ILE A 44 6.82 -2.68 -17.45
CA ILE A 44 7.96 -3.40 -16.87
C ILE A 44 8.35 -4.59 -17.73
N GLN A 45 7.37 -5.37 -18.22
CA GLN A 45 7.63 -6.52 -19.09
C GLN A 45 8.27 -6.12 -20.40
N LYS A 46 7.99 -4.92 -20.90
CA LYS A 46 8.58 -4.39 -22.14
C LYS A 46 9.91 -3.68 -21.91
N GLY A 47 10.34 -3.54 -20.65
CA GLY A 47 11.55 -2.79 -20.31
C GLY A 47 11.41 -1.29 -20.51
N GLU A 48 10.18 -0.77 -20.53
CA GLU A 48 9.92 0.65 -20.74
C GLU A 48 9.88 1.42 -19.41
N LYS A 49 10.13 2.73 -19.48
CA LYS A 49 10.10 3.60 -18.32
C LYS A 49 8.67 3.78 -17.81
N LEU A 50 8.51 3.76 -16.48
CA LEU A 50 7.21 4.00 -15.86
C LEU A 50 6.87 5.50 -15.87
N PRO A 51 5.57 5.86 -15.98
CA PRO A 51 5.14 7.26 -15.92
C PRO A 51 5.16 7.85 -14.51
N VAL A 52 5.45 7.04 -13.50
CA VAL A 52 5.57 7.46 -12.10
C VAL A 52 6.79 6.79 -11.51
N ASP A 53 7.53 7.52 -10.66
CA ASP A 53 8.66 6.95 -9.93
C ASP A 53 8.15 6.25 -8.68
N ILE A 54 8.29 4.92 -8.64
CA ILE A 54 7.83 4.10 -7.52
C ILE A 54 8.94 3.80 -6.51
N LYS A 55 10.17 4.19 -6.81
CA LYS A 55 11.32 3.88 -5.97
C LYS A 55 11.20 4.55 -4.61
N GLY A 56 11.28 3.75 -3.55
CA GLY A 56 11.15 4.25 -2.18
C GLY A 56 9.72 4.52 -1.71
N GLU A 57 8.72 4.31 -2.56
CA GLU A 57 7.32 4.63 -2.25
C GLU A 57 6.58 3.48 -1.58
N LEU A 58 5.48 3.83 -0.90
CA LEU A 58 4.45 2.88 -0.48
C LEU A 58 3.25 3.09 -1.40
N ILE A 59 2.68 2.00 -1.89
CA ILE A 59 1.49 2.08 -2.74
C ILE A 59 0.26 1.60 -1.97
N TYR A 60 -0.79 2.42 -1.96
CA TYR A 60 -2.07 2.11 -1.32
C TYR A 60 -3.03 1.57 -2.38
N TYR A 61 -3.54 0.37 -2.16
CA TYR A 61 -4.51 -0.28 -3.05
C TYR A 61 -5.90 0.29 -2.78
N VAL A 62 -6.22 1.36 -3.47
CA VAL A 62 -7.48 2.08 -3.26
C VAL A 62 -8.00 2.70 -4.55
N GLY A 63 -9.32 2.76 -4.69
CA GLY A 63 -10.02 3.57 -5.67
C GLY A 63 -11.11 4.32 -4.92
N PRO A 64 -10.82 5.55 -4.46
CA PRO A 64 -11.73 6.25 -3.55
C PRO A 64 -13.04 6.64 -4.24
N ALA A 65 -14.12 6.73 -3.46
CA ALA A 65 -15.36 7.33 -3.90
C ALA A 65 -15.17 8.85 -4.08
N PRO A 66 -16.08 9.54 -4.80
CA PRO A 66 -16.00 10.98 -4.94
C PRO A 66 -15.96 11.70 -3.60
N ALA A 67 -15.19 12.78 -3.53
CA ALA A 67 -15.02 13.56 -2.31
C ALA A 67 -16.32 14.25 -1.89
N LYS A 68 -16.55 14.31 -0.58
CA LYS A 68 -17.61 15.10 0.03
C LYS A 68 -17.06 16.47 0.41
N PRO A 69 -17.92 17.49 0.59
CA PRO A 69 -17.44 18.79 1.08
C PRO A 69 -16.65 18.66 2.38
N GLY A 70 -15.52 19.34 2.45
CA GLY A 70 -14.63 19.29 3.61
C GLY A 70 -13.63 18.15 3.63
N TYR A 71 -13.63 17.26 2.62
CA TYR A 71 -12.69 16.15 2.52
C TYR A 71 -11.91 16.23 1.22
N ALA A 72 -10.62 15.86 1.28
CA ALA A 72 -9.78 15.82 0.08
C ALA A 72 -10.21 14.67 -0.85
N VAL A 73 -10.69 13.57 -0.27
CA VAL A 73 -11.17 12.39 -1.01
C VAL A 73 -12.43 11.87 -0.35
N GLY A 74 -13.19 11.04 -1.07
CA GLY A 74 -14.32 10.30 -0.51
C GLY A 74 -13.84 9.12 0.32
N PRO A 75 -14.77 8.26 0.78
CA PRO A 75 -14.38 7.04 1.48
C PRO A 75 -13.32 6.27 0.70
N ALA A 76 -12.23 5.93 1.38
CA ALA A 76 -11.01 5.41 0.76
C ALA A 76 -10.55 4.12 1.45
N GLY A 77 -11.46 3.15 1.55
CA GLY A 77 -11.16 1.84 2.12
C GLY A 77 -10.25 1.00 1.22
N PRO A 78 -9.47 0.10 1.82
CA PRO A 78 -8.53 -0.71 1.05
C PRO A 78 -9.21 -1.73 0.14
N THR A 79 -8.59 -1.99 -1.02
CA THR A 79 -8.97 -3.05 -1.94
C THR A 79 -8.26 -4.35 -1.52
N SER A 80 -8.88 -5.49 -1.79
CA SER A 80 -8.27 -6.81 -1.52
C SER A 80 -6.96 -6.96 -2.26
N SER A 81 -5.89 -7.22 -1.51
CA SER A 81 -4.52 -7.21 -2.03
C SER A 81 -4.20 -8.37 -2.96
N TYR A 82 -4.86 -9.53 -2.79
CA TYR A 82 -4.57 -10.70 -3.62
C TYR A 82 -4.70 -10.41 -5.12
N ARG A 83 -5.54 -9.44 -5.48
CA ARG A 83 -5.76 -9.06 -6.88
C ARG A 83 -4.51 -8.46 -7.52
N MET A 84 -3.59 -7.93 -6.72
CA MET A 84 -2.33 -7.35 -7.18
C MET A 84 -1.13 -8.28 -7.05
N ASP A 85 -1.33 -9.51 -6.54
CA ASP A 85 -0.21 -10.42 -6.26
C ASP A 85 0.65 -10.74 -7.47
N LYS A 86 0.05 -10.83 -8.66
CA LYS A 86 0.80 -11.13 -9.88
C LYS A 86 1.68 -9.95 -10.34
N TYR A 87 1.40 -8.74 -9.86
CA TYR A 87 2.13 -7.54 -10.25
C TYR A 87 3.15 -7.10 -9.21
N ALA A 88 2.85 -7.30 -7.93
CA ALA A 88 3.61 -6.75 -6.81
C ALA A 88 5.10 -7.12 -6.81
N PRO A 89 5.51 -8.38 -7.08
CA PRO A 89 6.93 -8.71 -7.09
C PRO A 89 7.75 -7.87 -8.06
N SER A 90 7.21 -7.60 -9.25
CA SER A 90 7.90 -6.80 -10.26
C SER A 90 8.10 -5.35 -9.80
N LEU A 91 7.10 -4.77 -9.12
CA LEU A 91 7.21 -3.42 -8.60
C LEU A 91 8.22 -3.36 -7.45
N LEU A 92 8.19 -4.34 -6.55
CA LEU A 92 9.16 -4.43 -5.44
C LEU A 92 10.58 -4.55 -5.98
N ASP A 93 10.79 -5.34 -7.03
CA ASP A 93 12.10 -5.50 -7.63
C ASP A 93 12.62 -4.21 -8.28
N LEU A 94 11.73 -3.28 -8.62
CA LEU A 94 12.10 -1.96 -9.15
C LEU A 94 12.28 -0.89 -8.06
N GLY A 95 12.14 -1.27 -6.79
CA GLY A 95 12.41 -0.36 -5.70
C GLY A 95 11.21 0.12 -4.90
N LEU A 96 9.99 -0.35 -5.21
CA LEU A 96 8.83 -0.08 -4.36
C LEU A 96 9.14 -0.63 -2.97
N LYS A 97 8.87 0.13 -1.92
CA LYS A 97 9.20 -0.28 -0.55
C LYS A 97 8.09 -1.03 0.15
N GLY A 98 6.87 -0.83 -0.23
CA GLY A 98 5.79 -1.56 0.39
C GLY A 98 4.43 -1.28 -0.19
N MET A 99 3.46 -2.00 0.34
CA MET A 99 2.08 -1.93 -0.11
C MET A 99 1.16 -1.79 1.10
N ILE A 100 0.03 -1.13 0.90
CA ILE A 100 -1.02 -1.00 1.90
C ILE A 100 -2.32 -1.52 1.28
N GLY A 101 -2.93 -2.51 1.91
CA GLY A 101 -4.16 -3.11 1.38
C GLY A 101 -4.91 -3.87 2.45
N LYS A 102 -5.52 -4.98 2.09
CA LYS A 102 -6.18 -5.89 3.03
C LYS A 102 -6.07 -7.33 2.55
N GLY A 103 -6.04 -8.26 3.48
CA GLY A 103 -6.04 -9.70 3.20
C GLY A 103 -4.65 -10.28 3.00
N ALA A 104 -4.59 -11.60 2.88
CA ALA A 104 -3.33 -12.35 2.74
C ALA A 104 -2.70 -12.16 1.36
N ARG A 105 -1.41 -12.46 1.27
CA ARG A 105 -0.65 -12.42 0.02
C ARG A 105 -0.11 -13.81 -0.30
N ASN A 106 0.19 -14.07 -1.59
CA ASN A 106 0.77 -15.34 -1.98
C ASN A 106 2.27 -15.40 -1.64
N LYS A 107 2.86 -16.60 -1.80
CA LYS A 107 4.25 -16.83 -1.46
C LYS A 107 5.22 -15.94 -2.27
N GLU A 108 4.94 -15.72 -3.53
CA GLU A 108 5.78 -14.92 -4.42
C GLU A 108 5.90 -13.47 -3.94
N VAL A 109 4.81 -12.93 -3.40
CA VAL A 109 4.83 -11.58 -2.83
C VAL A 109 5.65 -11.57 -1.55
N VAL A 110 5.46 -12.55 -0.67
CA VAL A 110 6.24 -12.65 0.57
C VAL A 110 7.73 -12.75 0.26
N ASP A 111 8.11 -13.60 -0.70
CA ASP A 111 9.50 -13.76 -1.13
C ASP A 111 10.07 -12.44 -1.66
N ALA A 112 9.29 -11.70 -2.43
CA ALA A 112 9.73 -10.40 -2.96
C ALA A 112 9.90 -9.35 -1.87
N ILE A 113 9.04 -9.36 -0.86
CA ILE A 113 9.16 -8.47 0.30
C ILE A 113 10.48 -8.72 1.03
N VAL A 114 10.81 -9.99 1.29
CA VAL A 114 12.04 -10.37 1.98
C VAL A 114 13.27 -10.00 1.14
N ARG A 115 13.27 -10.36 -0.13
CA ARG A 115 14.38 -10.11 -1.04
C ARG A 115 14.67 -8.63 -1.23
N ASN A 116 13.64 -7.80 -1.20
CA ASN A 116 13.77 -6.34 -1.41
C ASN A 116 13.72 -5.53 -0.11
N LYS A 117 13.66 -6.19 1.03
CA LYS A 117 13.54 -5.55 2.35
C LYS A 117 12.38 -4.55 2.38
N GLY A 118 11.23 -5.02 1.93
CA GLY A 118 10.01 -4.24 1.91
C GLY A 118 9.11 -4.54 3.10
N VAL A 119 7.88 -4.04 3.03
CA VAL A 119 6.87 -4.25 4.08
C VAL A 119 5.48 -4.28 3.45
N TYR A 120 4.60 -5.09 4.01
CA TYR A 120 3.18 -5.07 3.65
C TYR A 120 2.36 -4.66 4.86
N LEU A 121 1.57 -3.62 4.68
CA LEU A 121 0.74 -3.05 5.71
C LEU A 121 -0.73 -3.28 5.34
N VAL A 122 -1.57 -3.47 6.34
CA VAL A 122 -3.01 -3.58 6.11
C VAL A 122 -3.71 -2.39 6.76
N ALA A 123 -4.57 -1.73 5.99
CA ALA A 123 -5.40 -0.67 6.50
C ALA A 123 -6.55 -1.29 7.30
N ILE A 124 -6.97 -0.61 8.35
CA ILE A 124 -8.04 -1.13 9.22
C ILE A 124 -9.36 -1.10 8.47
N GLY A 125 -9.94 -2.28 8.21
CA GLY A 125 -11.21 -2.42 7.52
C GLY A 125 -12.35 -1.79 8.31
N GLY A 126 -13.37 -1.29 7.60
CA GLY A 126 -14.52 -0.63 8.22
C GLY A 126 -14.27 0.81 8.61
N ALA A 127 -13.02 1.30 8.48
CA ALA A 127 -12.65 2.65 8.87
C ALA A 127 -12.44 3.58 7.66
N ALA A 128 -13.10 3.31 6.54
CA ALA A 128 -12.89 4.05 5.29
C ALA A 128 -13.06 5.57 5.46
N ALA A 129 -14.03 6.01 6.27
CA ALA A 129 -14.25 7.42 6.53
C ALA A 129 -13.12 8.03 7.37
N LEU A 130 -12.60 7.29 8.36
CA LEU A 130 -11.46 7.74 9.17
C LEU A 130 -10.19 7.79 8.35
N ILE A 131 -9.98 6.81 7.49
CA ILE A 131 -8.85 6.79 6.55
C ILE A 131 -8.93 8.01 5.65
N ALA A 132 -10.11 8.31 5.10
CA ALA A 132 -10.31 9.48 4.25
C ALA A 132 -9.95 10.78 4.97
N LYS A 133 -10.24 10.88 6.26
CA LYS A 133 -9.87 12.05 7.08
C LYS A 133 -8.36 12.19 7.25
N SER A 134 -7.62 11.09 7.24
CA SER A 134 -6.16 11.13 7.34
C SER A 134 -5.50 11.65 6.06
N ILE A 135 -6.24 11.63 4.95
CA ILE A 135 -5.74 12.07 3.64
C ILE A 135 -6.01 13.56 3.50
N LYS A 136 -4.95 14.36 3.45
CA LYS A 136 -5.04 15.84 3.49
C LYS A 136 -5.08 16.47 2.11
N SER A 137 -4.53 15.79 1.10
CA SER A 137 -4.56 16.26 -0.29
C SER A 137 -4.35 15.11 -1.25
N GLU A 138 -4.77 15.31 -2.50
CA GLU A 138 -4.51 14.35 -3.56
C GLU A 138 -4.08 15.07 -4.84
N GLU A 139 -3.27 14.38 -5.63
CA GLU A 139 -2.80 14.85 -6.92
C GLU A 139 -2.74 13.67 -7.87
N ILE A 140 -3.29 13.82 -9.08
CA ILE A 140 -3.20 12.76 -10.09
C ILE A 140 -1.79 12.79 -10.68
N LEU A 141 -1.09 11.65 -10.64
CA LEU A 141 0.26 11.52 -11.18
C LEU A 141 0.25 10.98 -12.61
N CYS A 142 -0.60 9.98 -12.88
CA CYS A 142 -0.72 9.40 -14.23
C CYS A 142 -1.99 8.60 -14.35
N TYR A 143 -2.28 8.17 -15.57
CA TYR A 143 -3.46 7.35 -15.90
C TYR A 143 -4.79 8.01 -15.54
N GLU A 144 -4.88 9.31 -15.79
CA GLU A 144 -6.08 10.10 -15.49
C GLU A 144 -7.35 9.50 -16.12
N ASP A 145 -7.22 8.85 -17.27
CA ASP A 145 -8.33 8.18 -17.95
C ASP A 145 -8.94 7.04 -17.14
N LEU A 146 -8.24 6.52 -16.14
CA LEU A 146 -8.75 5.45 -15.28
C LEU A 146 -9.71 5.97 -14.19
N GLY A 147 -9.90 7.27 -14.09
CA GLY A 147 -10.82 7.84 -13.11
C GLY A 147 -10.39 7.58 -11.68
N THR A 148 -11.23 6.91 -10.89
CA THR A 148 -10.90 6.59 -9.48
C THR A 148 -9.71 5.65 -9.35
N GLU A 149 -9.34 4.94 -10.41
CA GLU A 149 -8.17 4.06 -10.41
C GLU A 149 -6.91 4.71 -10.97
N ALA A 150 -6.94 6.02 -11.25
CA ALA A 150 -5.72 6.76 -11.61
C ALA A 150 -4.69 6.65 -10.49
N VAL A 151 -3.41 6.68 -10.86
CA VAL A 151 -2.34 6.74 -9.86
C VAL A 151 -2.29 8.15 -9.29
N ARG A 152 -2.42 8.26 -7.98
CA ARG A 152 -2.44 9.54 -7.28
C ARG A 152 -1.38 9.58 -6.20
N ARG A 153 -0.99 10.78 -5.82
CA ARG A 153 -0.20 11.04 -4.62
C ARG A 153 -1.15 11.52 -3.55
N TYR A 154 -1.13 10.87 -2.41
CA TYR A 154 -1.86 11.31 -1.22
C TYR A 154 -0.88 11.85 -0.21
N GLU A 155 -1.16 13.03 0.34
CA GLU A 155 -0.51 13.49 1.56
C GLU A 155 -1.36 13.03 2.72
N VAL A 156 -0.77 12.27 3.63
CA VAL A 156 -1.49 11.69 4.77
C VAL A 156 -0.90 12.15 6.09
N GLU A 157 -1.75 12.19 7.11
CA GLU A 157 -1.35 12.48 8.49
C GLU A 157 -1.99 11.45 9.40
N ASP A 158 -1.13 10.71 10.12
CA ASP A 158 -1.55 9.64 11.03
C ASP A 158 -2.47 8.60 10.37
N PHE A 159 -2.11 8.18 9.16
CA PHE A 159 -2.83 7.13 8.44
C PHE A 159 -2.63 5.80 9.18
N PRO A 160 -3.72 5.19 9.70
CA PRO A 160 -3.59 4.00 10.55
C PRO A 160 -3.49 2.70 9.76
N CYS A 161 -2.50 1.88 10.12
CA CYS A 161 -2.35 0.56 9.52
C CYS A 161 -1.60 -0.38 10.48
N ILE A 162 -1.54 -1.65 10.12
CA ILE A 162 -0.87 -2.69 10.89
C ILE A 162 0.11 -3.40 9.97
N VAL A 163 1.31 -3.72 10.47
CA VAL A 163 2.27 -4.50 9.73
C VAL A 163 1.76 -5.94 9.61
N ALA A 164 1.44 -6.37 8.40
CA ALA A 164 0.98 -7.73 8.13
C ALA A 164 2.14 -8.65 7.77
N ILE A 165 3.09 -8.17 6.97
CA ILE A 165 4.29 -8.94 6.61
C ILE A 165 5.49 -8.01 6.78
N ASP A 166 6.43 -8.41 7.64
CA ASP A 166 7.65 -7.63 7.86
C ASP A 166 8.76 -8.06 6.90
N SER A 167 9.89 -7.35 6.95
CA SER A 167 11.00 -7.59 6.02
C SER A 167 11.72 -8.92 6.25
N ASP A 168 11.47 -9.58 7.35
CA ASP A 168 11.99 -10.93 7.62
C ASP A 168 11.05 -12.03 7.13
N GLY A 169 9.87 -11.65 6.62
CA GLY A 169 8.89 -12.60 6.12
C GLY A 169 7.91 -13.11 7.18
N ASN A 170 7.95 -12.55 8.39
CA ASN A 170 6.94 -12.88 9.40
C ASN A 170 5.60 -12.34 8.93
N ASN A 171 4.57 -13.18 8.97
CA ASN A 171 3.29 -12.93 8.34
C ASN A 171 2.17 -13.23 9.32
N VAL A 172 1.39 -12.22 9.70
CA VAL A 172 0.30 -12.39 10.68
C VAL A 172 -0.75 -13.40 10.22
N TYR A 173 -0.92 -13.56 8.92
CA TYR A 173 -1.88 -14.52 8.37
C TYR A 173 -1.42 -15.97 8.52
N GLU A 174 -0.15 -16.20 8.77
CA GLU A 174 0.41 -17.53 9.02
C GLU A 174 0.63 -17.79 10.50
N THR A 175 1.17 -16.79 11.22
CA THR A 175 1.56 -16.95 12.63
C THR A 175 0.36 -16.85 13.58
N GLU A 176 -0.66 -16.06 13.22
CA GLU A 176 -1.82 -15.82 14.08
C GLU A 176 -3.15 -16.04 13.34
N PRO A 177 -3.26 -17.06 12.44
CA PRO A 177 -4.47 -17.22 11.64
C PRO A 177 -5.76 -17.32 12.45
N PRO A 178 -5.80 -17.94 13.65
CA PRO A 178 -7.05 -18.02 14.42
C PRO A 178 -7.60 -16.66 14.85
N LYS A 179 -6.74 -15.66 15.00
CA LYS A 179 -7.14 -14.31 15.43
C LYS A 179 -7.75 -13.49 14.27
N TYR A 180 -7.39 -13.81 13.04
CA TYR A 180 -7.74 -13.01 11.88
C TYR A 180 -8.71 -13.68 10.93
N ARG A 181 -9.06 -14.93 11.20
CA ARG A 181 -10.05 -15.66 10.38
C ARG A 181 -11.45 -15.28 10.80
N VAL A 182 -12.23 -14.85 9.84
CA VAL A 182 -13.65 -14.61 10.02
C VAL A 182 -14.34 -15.95 9.73
N LYS A 183 -15.12 -16.42 10.68
CA LYS A 183 -15.89 -17.65 10.50
C LYS A 183 -17.24 -17.35 9.88
#